data_71a20f1593cd65159ca59fe6fe67da0d
#
_entry.id   71a20f1593cd65159ca59fe6fe67da0d
#
_cell.length_a   1.000
_cell.length_b   1.000
_cell.length_c   1.000
_cell.angle_alpha   90.00
_cell.angle_beta   90.00
_cell.angle_gamma   90.00
#
_symmetry.space_group_name_H-M   'P 1'
#
loop_
_entity.id
_entity.type
_entity.pdbx_description
1 polymer ?
#
loop_
_entity_poly.entity_id
_entity_poly.type
_entity_poly.pdbx_seq_one_letter_code
_entity_poly.pdbx_strand_id
1 'polypeptide(L)'
;MIRSAAAVTAILTIVMAAAFVARVPAQQPPASLQAELLSEVRQLRQAIESLAGTNARVQIAFGRLELQEQRTATAAKRLDDVRNSLRMIDMRAGEATDRLKDFEALGNSSTRKPEEVEDMKQMLTVIQREIARLETDRTRLLTEEADAAAALNHEQGRWSDLNRQLEELERSLAKR
;
A
#
# COMPACT_ATOMS: atom_id res chain seq x y z
N MET A 1 -32.05 -17.83 -9.66
CA MET A 1 -32.42 -16.59 -10.36
C MET A 1 -33.91 -16.28 -10.23
N ILE A 2 -34.49 -16.17 -9.02
CA ILE A 2 -35.94 -15.87 -8.81
C ILE A 2 -36.11 -14.98 -7.57
N ARG A 3 -35.33 -13.93 -7.41
CA ARG A 3 -35.48 -12.98 -6.27
C ARG A 3 -35.65 -11.51 -6.64
N SER A 4 -35.63 -11.16 -7.93
CA SER A 4 -35.71 -9.76 -8.41
C SER A 4 -37.12 -9.33 -8.84
N ALA A 5 -38.07 -10.23 -8.98
CA ALA A 5 -39.42 -9.89 -9.51
C ALA A 5 -40.37 -9.35 -8.41
N ALA A 6 -40.13 -9.63 -7.13
CA ALA A 6 -41.03 -9.23 -6.05
C ALA A 6 -40.86 -7.76 -5.59
N ALA A 7 -39.71 -7.15 -5.86
CA ALA A 7 -39.44 -5.76 -5.46
C ALA A 7 -40.04 -4.71 -6.43
N VAL A 8 -40.23 -5.04 -7.68
CA VAL A 8 -40.76 -4.12 -8.71
C VAL A 8 -42.27 -3.99 -8.60
N THR A 9 -42.98 -5.04 -8.21
CA THR A 9 -44.45 -5.02 -8.02
C THR A 9 -44.90 -4.21 -6.82
N ALA A 10 -44.08 -4.11 -5.75
CA ALA A 10 -44.44 -3.32 -4.57
C ALA A 10 -44.39 -1.81 -4.79
N ILE A 11 -43.53 -1.34 -5.71
CA ILE A 11 -43.42 0.11 -6.02
C ILE A 11 -44.55 0.58 -6.92
N LEU A 12 -45.05 -0.27 -7.80
CA LEU A 12 -46.10 0.09 -8.75
C LEU A 12 -47.49 0.21 -8.06
N THR A 13 -47.73 -0.54 -6.98
CA THR A 13 -49.01 -0.47 -6.23
C THR A 13 -49.13 0.79 -5.38
N ILE A 14 -48.05 1.38 -4.93
CA ILE A 14 -48.03 2.62 -4.12
C ILE A 14 -48.39 3.85 -4.99
N VAL A 15 -48.00 3.85 -6.28
CA VAL A 15 -48.27 4.96 -7.18
C VAL A 15 -49.73 5.00 -7.64
N MET A 16 -50.43 3.85 -7.73
CA MET A 16 -51.84 3.81 -8.11
C MET A 16 -52.82 4.19 -6.98
N ALA A 17 -52.44 4.05 -5.70
CA ALA A 17 -53.25 4.45 -4.57
C ALA A 17 -53.30 5.98 -4.38
N ALA A 18 -52.35 6.72 -4.92
CA ALA A 18 -52.30 8.19 -4.79
C ALA A 18 -53.24 8.93 -5.76
N ALA A 19 -53.83 8.24 -6.78
CA ALA A 19 -54.63 8.87 -7.82
C ALA A 19 -56.14 8.96 -7.45
N PHE A 20 -56.58 8.41 -6.31
CA PHE A 20 -58.04 8.31 -6.01
C PHE A 20 -58.50 9.24 -4.89
N VAL A 21 -57.64 10.12 -4.35
CA VAL A 21 -58.03 11.13 -3.35
C VAL A 21 -57.98 12.51 -3.96
N ALA A 22 -58.90 12.83 -4.84
CA ALA A 22 -59.01 14.17 -5.39
C ALA A 22 -60.49 14.55 -5.58
N ARG A 23 -61.04 15.13 -4.56
CA ARG A 23 -61.99 16.25 -4.61
C ARG A 23 -62.50 16.56 -3.20
N VAL A 24 -61.57 16.98 -2.37
CA VAL A 24 -61.89 17.76 -1.18
C VAL A 24 -61.61 19.22 -1.58
N PRO A 25 -62.53 20.17 -1.33
CA PRO A 25 -62.29 21.58 -1.60
C PRO A 25 -61.04 21.99 -0.86
N ALA A 26 -60.10 22.57 -1.59
CA ALA A 26 -58.78 23.00 -1.08
C ALA A 26 -59.00 24.07 0.02
N GLN A 27 -59.16 23.64 1.25
CA GLN A 27 -58.84 24.50 2.40
C GLN A 27 -57.34 24.72 2.33
N GLN A 28 -56.93 25.92 1.93
CA GLN A 28 -55.56 26.33 2.03
C GLN A 28 -55.04 26.03 3.45
N PRO A 29 -54.04 25.20 3.62
CA PRO A 29 -53.52 24.93 4.97
C PRO A 29 -53.09 26.27 5.58
N PRO A 30 -53.38 26.50 6.89
CA PRO A 30 -53.04 27.75 7.55
C PRO A 30 -51.54 28.07 7.30
N ALA A 31 -51.24 29.34 7.02
CA ALA A 31 -49.91 29.79 6.66
C ALA A 31 -48.79 29.33 7.61
N SER A 32 -49.12 29.00 8.85
CA SER A 32 -48.26 28.40 9.85
C SER A 32 -47.81 26.98 9.49
N LEU A 33 -48.71 26.11 8.98
CA LEU A 33 -48.41 24.76 8.55
C LEU A 33 -47.49 24.73 7.30
N GLN A 34 -47.70 25.67 6.40
CA GLN A 34 -46.81 25.79 5.22
C GLN A 34 -45.41 26.27 5.63
N ALA A 35 -45.30 27.21 6.57
CA ALA A 35 -44.00 27.65 7.10
C ALA A 35 -43.29 26.54 7.86
N GLU A 36 -44.01 25.70 8.61
CA GLU A 36 -43.45 24.56 9.34
C GLU A 36 -42.92 23.47 8.36
N LEU A 37 -43.71 23.10 7.35
CA LEU A 37 -43.27 22.17 6.28
C LEU A 37 -42.06 22.68 5.51
N LEU A 38 -41.98 23.98 5.19
CA LEU A 38 -40.83 24.57 4.54
C LEU A 38 -39.58 24.55 5.43
N SER A 39 -39.74 24.68 6.76
CA SER A 39 -38.63 24.58 7.70
C SER A 39 -38.09 23.14 7.79
N GLU A 40 -39.01 22.16 7.86
CA GLU A 40 -38.63 20.72 7.87
C GLU A 40 -37.92 20.30 6.56
N VAL A 41 -38.45 20.71 5.39
CA VAL A 41 -37.83 20.45 4.11
C VAL A 41 -36.40 21.04 4.02
N ARG A 42 -36.20 22.25 4.58
CA ARG A 42 -34.85 22.85 4.66
C ARG A 42 -33.93 22.06 5.58
N GLN A 43 -34.42 21.62 6.73
CA GLN A 43 -33.65 20.81 7.67
C GLN A 43 -33.27 19.44 7.05
N LEU A 44 -34.21 18.77 6.39
CA LEU A 44 -33.99 17.52 5.67
C LEU A 44 -32.95 17.70 4.55
N ARG A 45 -33.06 18.78 3.79
CA ARG A 45 -32.08 19.08 2.74
C ARG A 45 -30.67 19.29 3.32
N GLN A 46 -30.54 20.05 4.40
CA GLN A 46 -29.26 20.23 5.09
C GLN A 46 -28.71 18.93 5.66
N ALA A 47 -29.56 18.08 6.21
CA ALA A 47 -29.16 16.75 6.68
C ALA A 47 -28.66 15.86 5.53
N ILE A 48 -29.37 15.85 4.39
CA ILE A 48 -28.93 15.09 3.19
C ILE A 48 -27.61 15.64 2.65
N GLU A 49 -27.46 16.95 2.55
CA GLU A 49 -26.21 17.59 2.08
C GLU A 49 -25.03 17.27 3.02
N SER A 50 -25.26 17.25 4.33
CA SER A 50 -24.24 16.88 5.32
C SER A 50 -23.86 15.39 5.25
N LEU A 51 -24.83 14.50 5.04
CA LEU A 51 -24.60 13.06 4.86
C LEU A 51 -23.83 12.77 3.55
N ALA A 52 -24.19 13.44 2.45
CA ALA A 52 -23.51 13.30 1.18
C ALA A 52 -22.03 13.75 1.28
N GLY A 53 -21.77 14.88 1.95
CA GLY A 53 -20.43 15.36 2.20
C GLY A 53 -19.59 14.41 3.09
N THR A 54 -20.22 13.79 4.06
CA THR A 54 -19.58 12.81 4.95
C THR A 54 -19.21 11.53 4.19
N ASN A 55 -20.12 10.99 3.39
CA ASN A 55 -19.86 9.79 2.57
C ASN A 55 -18.71 10.01 1.59
N ALA A 56 -18.63 11.16 0.94
CA ALA A 56 -17.54 11.49 0.04
C ALA A 56 -16.18 11.54 0.78
N ARG A 57 -16.15 12.12 1.99
CA ARG A 57 -14.93 12.16 2.80
C ARG A 57 -14.47 10.76 3.23
N VAL A 58 -15.39 9.91 3.63
CA VAL A 58 -15.11 8.53 4.02
C VAL A 58 -14.56 7.76 2.82
N GLN A 59 -15.15 7.86 1.63
CA GLN A 59 -14.64 7.21 0.41
C GLN A 59 -13.23 7.67 0.05
N ILE A 60 -12.96 8.98 0.13
CA ILE A 60 -11.62 9.52 -0.12
C ILE A 60 -10.62 8.98 0.92
N ALA A 61 -11.01 8.88 2.18
CA ALA A 61 -10.16 8.36 3.24
C ALA A 61 -9.80 6.89 3.02
N PHE A 62 -10.78 6.04 2.63
CA PHE A 62 -10.53 4.65 2.27
C PHE A 62 -9.62 4.51 1.05
N GLY A 63 -9.84 5.28 -0.01
CA GLY A 63 -8.97 5.27 -1.19
C GLY A 63 -7.52 5.69 -0.87
N ARG A 64 -7.33 6.63 0.07
CA ARG A 64 -6.00 7.00 0.55
C ARG A 64 -5.35 5.89 1.38
N LEU A 65 -6.11 5.20 2.22
CA LEU A 65 -5.63 4.07 3.02
C LEU A 65 -5.15 2.93 2.11
N GLU A 66 -5.97 2.54 1.15
CA GLU A 66 -5.62 1.49 0.17
C GLU A 66 -4.35 1.83 -0.60
N LEU A 67 -4.24 3.08 -1.09
CA LEU A 67 -3.03 3.53 -1.77
C LEU A 67 -1.80 3.49 -0.84
N GLN A 68 -1.97 3.84 0.44
CA GLN A 68 -0.88 3.82 1.41
C GLN A 68 -0.45 2.39 1.77
N GLU A 69 -1.39 1.44 1.86
CA GLU A 69 -1.10 0.02 2.03
C GLU A 69 -0.27 -0.51 0.85
N GLN A 70 -0.64 -0.19 -0.38
CA GLN A 70 0.11 -0.58 -1.58
C GLN A 70 1.54 0.00 -1.56
N ARG A 71 1.72 1.26 -1.14
CA ARG A 71 3.04 1.89 -1.02
C ARG A 71 3.90 1.20 0.04
N THR A 72 3.32 0.91 1.19
CA THR A 72 4.01 0.21 2.28
C THR A 72 4.42 -1.20 1.85
N ALA A 73 3.53 -1.95 1.18
CA ALA A 73 3.82 -3.27 0.64
C ALA A 73 4.94 -3.22 -0.42
N THR A 74 4.93 -2.21 -1.29
CA THR A 74 5.97 -2.01 -2.31
C THR A 74 7.32 -1.69 -1.67
N ALA A 75 7.36 -0.83 -0.65
CA ALA A 75 8.57 -0.50 0.08
C ALA A 75 9.14 -1.72 0.84
N ALA A 76 8.26 -2.51 1.48
CA ALA A 76 8.65 -3.75 2.15
C ALA A 76 9.26 -4.75 1.17
N LYS A 77 8.61 -4.96 0.02
CA LYS A 77 9.13 -5.84 -1.02
C LYS A 77 10.50 -5.40 -1.51
N ARG A 78 10.69 -4.09 -1.75
CA ARG A 78 11.99 -3.55 -2.17
C ARG A 78 13.09 -3.85 -1.15
N LEU A 79 12.82 -3.69 0.13
CA LEU A 79 13.75 -4.02 1.20
C LEU A 79 14.12 -5.50 1.19
N ASP A 80 13.13 -6.39 1.03
CA ASP A 80 13.34 -7.83 0.95
C ASP A 80 14.17 -8.23 -0.29
N ASP A 81 13.92 -7.61 -1.44
CA ASP A 81 14.66 -7.85 -2.68
C ASP A 81 16.15 -7.46 -2.52
N VAL A 82 16.43 -6.31 -1.88
CA VAL A 82 17.82 -5.88 -1.59
C VAL A 82 18.49 -6.82 -0.60
N ARG A 83 17.82 -7.26 0.45
CA ARG A 83 18.34 -8.23 1.42
C ARG A 83 18.63 -9.59 0.78
N ASN A 84 17.79 -10.01 -0.14
CA ASN A 84 18.04 -11.23 -0.91
C ASN A 84 19.30 -11.08 -1.80
N SER A 85 19.46 -9.92 -2.42
CA SER A 85 20.64 -9.61 -3.23
C SER A 85 21.92 -9.58 -2.39
N LEU A 86 21.88 -9.01 -1.18
CA LEU A 86 23.00 -9.04 -0.22
C LEU A 86 23.37 -10.47 0.15
N ARG A 87 22.40 -11.32 0.50
CA ARG A 87 22.67 -12.73 0.81
C ARG A 87 23.34 -13.47 -0.34
N MET A 88 22.92 -13.20 -1.57
CA MET A 88 23.54 -13.79 -2.76
C MET A 88 24.99 -13.32 -2.97
N ILE A 89 25.26 -12.04 -2.73
CA ILE A 89 26.64 -11.49 -2.80
C ILE A 89 27.52 -12.08 -1.70
N ASP A 90 27.03 -12.16 -0.46
CA ASP A 90 27.78 -12.73 0.67
C ASP A 90 28.12 -14.21 0.42
N MET A 91 27.22 -14.97 -0.15
CA MET A 91 27.44 -16.36 -0.54
C MET A 91 28.53 -16.49 -1.62
N ARG A 92 28.44 -15.66 -2.69
CA ARG A 92 29.47 -15.65 -3.75
C ARG A 92 30.84 -15.19 -3.25
N ALA A 93 30.87 -14.19 -2.37
CA ALA A 93 32.12 -13.72 -1.75
C ALA A 93 32.76 -14.82 -0.89
N GLY A 94 31.95 -15.58 -0.14
CA GLY A 94 32.41 -16.77 0.58
C GLY A 94 33.03 -17.80 -0.36
N GLU A 95 32.31 -18.19 -1.40
CA GLU A 95 32.82 -19.13 -2.40
C GLU A 95 34.10 -18.67 -3.09
N ALA A 96 34.20 -17.39 -3.43
CA ALA A 96 35.40 -16.84 -4.04
C ALA A 96 36.59 -16.84 -3.07
N THR A 97 36.34 -16.54 -1.79
CA THR A 97 37.35 -16.58 -0.72
C THR A 97 37.84 -18.01 -0.47
N ASP A 98 36.95 -18.97 -0.47
CA ASP A 98 37.33 -20.38 -0.28
C ASP A 98 38.15 -20.90 -1.49
N ARG A 99 37.77 -20.53 -2.72
CA ARG A 99 38.58 -20.80 -3.93
C ARG A 99 39.97 -20.17 -3.80
N LEU A 100 40.09 -18.94 -3.30
CA LEU A 100 41.35 -18.28 -3.10
C LEU A 100 42.26 -19.10 -2.15
N LYS A 101 41.71 -19.54 -1.00
CA LYS A 101 42.47 -20.38 -0.03
C LYS A 101 42.93 -21.69 -0.65
N ASP A 102 42.04 -22.34 -1.39
CA ASP A 102 42.39 -23.62 -2.07
C ASP A 102 43.53 -23.44 -3.08
N PHE A 103 43.47 -22.37 -3.86
CA PHE A 103 44.56 -22.04 -4.83
C PHE A 103 45.85 -21.68 -4.14
N GLU A 104 45.83 -20.92 -3.03
CA GLU A 104 47.01 -20.60 -2.22
C GLU A 104 47.63 -21.86 -1.60
N ALA A 105 46.78 -22.77 -1.05
CA ALA A 105 47.22 -24.04 -0.51
C ALA A 105 47.92 -24.92 -1.60
N LEU A 106 47.33 -24.95 -2.77
CA LEU A 106 47.93 -25.62 -3.93
C LEU A 106 49.25 -24.97 -4.40
N GLY A 107 49.38 -23.63 -4.30
CA GLY A 107 50.57 -22.86 -4.70
C GLY A 107 51.80 -23.16 -3.88
N ASN A 108 51.66 -23.58 -2.65
CA ASN A 108 52.75 -23.83 -1.70
C ASN A 108 53.46 -25.20 -1.95
N SER A 109 53.03 -26.02 -2.91
CA SER A 109 53.67 -27.29 -3.21
C SER A 109 54.89 -27.08 -4.14
N SER A 110 56.07 -27.40 -3.63
CA SER A 110 57.42 -27.03 -4.17
C SER A 110 57.91 -27.77 -5.43
N THR A 111 57.04 -28.42 -6.20
CA THR A 111 57.49 -29.33 -7.30
C THR A 111 56.94 -28.93 -8.70
N ARG A 112 56.60 -27.65 -8.91
CA ARG A 112 55.91 -27.19 -10.15
C ARG A 112 56.85 -26.62 -11.22
N LYS A 113 56.43 -26.76 -12.46
CA LYS A 113 57.09 -26.12 -13.60
C LYS A 113 56.87 -24.61 -13.62
N PRO A 114 57.82 -23.79 -14.12
CA PRO A 114 57.68 -22.33 -14.13
C PRO A 114 56.44 -21.82 -14.83
N GLU A 115 55.99 -22.48 -15.90
CA GLU A 115 54.77 -22.15 -16.65
C GLU A 115 53.51 -22.31 -15.79
N GLU A 116 53.40 -23.41 -15.00
CA GLU A 116 52.26 -23.68 -14.11
C GLU A 116 52.18 -22.65 -12.99
N VAL A 117 53.32 -22.09 -12.56
CA VAL A 117 53.37 -21.04 -11.52
C VAL A 117 52.82 -19.72 -12.06
N GLU A 118 53.10 -19.40 -13.31
CA GLU A 118 52.63 -18.16 -13.95
C GLU A 118 51.12 -18.21 -14.21
N ASP A 119 50.61 -19.32 -14.71
CA ASP A 119 49.17 -19.55 -14.90
C ASP A 119 48.42 -19.43 -13.56
N MET A 120 48.98 -19.97 -12.48
CA MET A 120 48.42 -19.89 -11.13
C MET A 120 48.38 -18.45 -10.62
N LYS A 121 49.44 -17.65 -10.83
CA LYS A 121 49.45 -16.23 -10.45
C LYS A 121 48.35 -15.44 -11.18
N GLN A 122 48.16 -15.71 -12.46
CA GLN A 122 47.12 -15.09 -13.25
C GLN A 122 45.72 -15.43 -12.68
N MET A 123 45.50 -16.71 -12.34
CA MET A 123 44.23 -17.17 -11.75
C MET A 123 43.98 -16.56 -10.37
N LEU A 124 44.98 -16.48 -9.49
CA LEU A 124 44.89 -15.78 -8.21
C LEU A 124 44.53 -14.30 -8.38
N THR A 125 45.15 -13.63 -9.39
CA THR A 125 44.83 -12.23 -9.70
C THR A 125 43.37 -12.06 -10.13
N VAL A 126 42.83 -12.99 -10.90
CA VAL A 126 41.43 -12.97 -11.35
C VAL A 126 40.49 -13.14 -10.13
N ILE A 127 40.77 -14.13 -9.27
CA ILE A 127 39.94 -14.37 -8.07
C ILE A 127 39.98 -13.16 -7.12
N GLN A 128 41.16 -12.56 -6.90
CA GLN A 128 41.30 -11.36 -6.08
C GLN A 128 40.48 -10.16 -6.63
N ARG A 129 40.48 -9.97 -7.95
CA ARG A 129 39.64 -8.95 -8.60
C ARG A 129 38.18 -9.24 -8.46
N GLU A 130 37.75 -10.50 -8.53
CA GLU A 130 36.38 -10.91 -8.32
C GLU A 130 35.94 -10.57 -6.88
N ILE A 131 36.75 -10.91 -5.88
CA ILE A 131 36.47 -10.58 -4.46
C ILE A 131 36.34 -9.07 -4.28
N ALA A 132 37.27 -8.27 -4.77
CA ALA A 132 37.22 -6.81 -4.66
C ALA A 132 35.96 -6.22 -5.32
N ARG A 133 35.52 -6.80 -6.44
CA ARG A 133 34.26 -6.40 -7.09
C ARG A 133 33.05 -6.75 -6.24
N LEU A 134 33.01 -7.96 -5.68
CA LEU A 134 31.91 -8.39 -4.79
C LEU A 134 31.83 -7.53 -3.53
N GLU A 135 32.97 -7.12 -2.94
CA GLU A 135 33.00 -6.19 -1.82
C GLU A 135 32.45 -4.80 -2.18
N THR A 136 32.77 -4.31 -3.37
CA THR A 136 32.20 -3.04 -3.88
C THR A 136 30.69 -3.14 -4.06
N ASP A 137 30.21 -4.22 -4.68
CA ASP A 137 28.78 -4.47 -4.87
C ASP A 137 28.05 -4.64 -3.52
N ARG A 138 28.68 -5.31 -2.54
CA ARG A 138 28.16 -5.44 -1.18
C ARG A 138 27.98 -4.09 -0.49
N THR A 139 28.99 -3.22 -0.59
CA THR A 139 28.93 -1.87 0.00
C THR A 139 27.82 -1.04 -0.61
N ARG A 140 27.63 -1.12 -1.93
CA ARG A 140 26.51 -0.47 -2.61
C ARG A 140 25.16 -0.99 -2.13
N LEU A 141 24.98 -2.31 -2.04
CA LEU A 141 23.73 -2.92 -1.59
C LEU A 141 23.42 -2.62 -0.12
N LEU A 142 24.42 -2.48 0.76
CA LEU A 142 24.21 -2.03 2.14
C LEU A 142 23.66 -0.60 2.20
N THR A 143 24.12 0.29 1.32
CA THR A 143 23.56 1.64 1.19
C THR A 143 22.11 1.58 0.68
N GLU A 144 21.85 0.76 -0.33
CA GLU A 144 20.49 0.57 -0.87
C GLU A 144 19.55 -0.06 0.17
N GLU A 145 20.03 -0.96 1.04
CA GLU A 145 19.25 -1.50 2.16
C GLU A 145 18.86 -0.42 3.16
N ALA A 146 19.81 0.44 3.54
CA ALA A 146 19.54 1.55 4.46
C ALA A 146 18.50 2.51 3.89
N ASP A 147 18.60 2.84 2.59
CA ASP A 147 17.64 3.69 1.90
C ASP A 147 16.25 3.04 1.81
N ALA A 148 16.19 1.76 1.48
CA ALA A 148 14.95 1.01 1.42
C ALA A 148 14.27 0.87 2.79
N ALA A 149 15.05 0.66 3.86
CA ALA A 149 14.57 0.61 5.23
C ALA A 149 14.02 1.98 5.68
N ALA A 150 14.72 3.07 5.34
CA ALA A 150 14.25 4.43 5.62
C ALA A 150 12.95 4.74 4.87
N ALA A 151 12.84 4.33 3.60
CA ALA A 151 11.61 4.48 2.82
C ALA A 151 10.44 3.70 3.42
N LEU A 152 10.64 2.47 3.86
CA LEU A 152 9.62 1.67 4.52
C LEU A 152 9.15 2.33 5.82
N ASN A 153 10.07 2.78 6.67
CA ASN A 153 9.74 3.48 7.92
C ASN A 153 8.92 4.76 7.66
N HIS A 154 9.26 5.50 6.60
CA HIS A 154 8.52 6.69 6.20
C HIS A 154 7.07 6.35 5.77
N GLU A 155 6.89 5.30 4.96
CA GLU A 155 5.55 4.89 4.53
C GLU A 155 4.72 4.32 5.69
N GLN A 156 5.33 3.62 6.64
CA GLN A 156 4.68 3.17 7.87
C GLN A 156 4.24 4.33 8.77
N GLY A 157 5.06 5.37 8.88
CA GLY A 157 4.70 6.60 9.59
C GLY A 157 3.48 7.28 8.97
N ARG A 158 3.45 7.40 7.65
CA ARG A 158 2.30 7.94 6.91
C ARG A 158 1.03 7.12 7.11
N TRP A 159 1.15 5.80 7.11
CA TRP A 159 0.02 4.91 7.37
C TRP A 159 -0.54 5.14 8.78
N SER A 160 0.32 5.23 9.79
CA SER A 160 -0.07 5.51 11.17
C SER A 160 -0.79 6.86 11.31
N ASP A 161 -0.31 7.90 10.62
CA ASP A 161 -0.95 9.22 10.62
C ASP A 161 -2.33 9.19 9.95
N LEU A 162 -2.48 8.49 8.84
CA LEU A 162 -3.79 8.30 8.18
C LEU A 162 -4.77 7.54 9.07
N ASN A 163 -4.32 6.49 9.73
CA ASN A 163 -5.16 5.71 10.64
C ASN A 163 -5.67 6.57 11.80
N ARG A 164 -4.80 7.39 12.39
CA ARG A 164 -5.20 8.36 13.43
C ARG A 164 -6.24 9.36 12.92
N GLN A 165 -6.09 9.88 11.69
CA GLN A 165 -7.07 10.79 11.09
C GLN A 165 -8.43 10.10 10.88
N LEU A 166 -8.44 8.82 10.49
CA LEU A 166 -9.66 8.02 10.37
C LEU A 166 -10.36 7.85 11.73
N GLU A 167 -9.63 7.52 12.78
CA GLU A 167 -10.19 7.41 14.13
C GLU A 167 -10.79 8.74 14.63
N GLU A 168 -10.17 9.87 14.31
CA GLU A 168 -10.71 11.20 14.63
C GLU A 168 -12.00 11.48 13.87
N LEU A 169 -12.06 11.09 12.58
CA LEU A 169 -13.27 11.18 11.77
C LEU A 169 -14.41 10.33 12.36
N GLU A 170 -14.14 9.07 12.71
CA GLU A 170 -15.11 8.17 13.34
C GLU A 170 -15.67 8.76 14.64
N ARG A 171 -14.79 9.27 15.52
CA ARG A 171 -15.21 9.91 16.77
C ARG A 171 -16.06 11.17 16.52
N SER A 172 -15.78 11.92 15.47
CA SER A 172 -16.55 13.10 15.10
C SER A 172 -17.95 12.75 14.57
N LEU A 173 -18.07 11.60 13.90
CA LEU A 173 -19.34 11.07 13.40
C LEU A 173 -20.21 10.47 14.52
N ALA A 174 -19.59 9.79 15.49
CA ALA A 174 -20.29 9.20 16.62
C ALA A 174 -20.88 10.23 17.61
N LYS A 175 -20.42 11.48 17.57
CA LYS A 175 -20.91 12.57 18.44
C LYS A 175 -22.05 13.40 17.83
N ARG A 176 -22.46 13.11 16.62
CA ARG A 176 -23.61 13.75 15.94
C ARG A 176 -24.86 12.90 15.99
#